data_f5801a4fb2aac57663456ad7cb25b9a1
#
_entry.id   f5801a4fb2aac57663456ad7cb25b9a1
#
_cell.length_a   1.000
_cell.length_b   1.000
_cell.length_c   1.000
_cell.angle_alpha   90.00
_cell.angle_beta   90.00
_cell.angle_gamma   90.00
#
_symmetry.space_group_name_H-M   'P 1'
#
loop_
_entity.id
_entity.type
_entity.pdbx_description
1 polymer ?
#
loop_
_entity_poly.entity_id
_entity_poly.type
_entity_poly.pdbx_seq_one_letter_code
_entity_poly.pdbx_strand_id
1 'polypeptide(L)'
;TKLAGEKSIEATGCKHIIIRTAWLYSQWGKNFVKTMQSLTASHDTLKVVFDQVGTPTYAGDLAAVISHIIETNQLDKTGIYHFSNEGVCSWFDFAKIICELSGNTCDIQPCYSEEFPSPVKRPHFSVLDKSKLKQTFGFKVPYWTDSLKKCIAELAEAK
;
A
#
# COMPACT_ATOMS: atom_id res chain seq x y z
N THR A 1 4.94 -17.64 6.49
CA THR A 1 3.70 -17.53 7.33
C THR A 1 2.48 -17.16 6.50
N LYS A 2 2.49 -16.07 5.66
CA LYS A 2 1.32 -15.66 4.85
C LYS A 2 0.88 -16.77 3.88
N LEU A 3 1.79 -17.33 3.09
CA LEU A 3 1.50 -18.44 2.19
C LEU A 3 0.98 -19.69 2.93
N ALA A 4 1.46 -19.97 4.13
CA ALA A 4 0.93 -21.09 4.94
C ALA A 4 -0.56 -20.87 5.30
N GLY A 5 -0.95 -19.61 5.64
CA GLY A 5 -2.34 -19.26 5.89
C GLY A 5 -3.23 -19.46 4.65
N GLU A 6 -2.77 -19.05 3.46
CA GLU A 6 -3.49 -19.29 2.21
C GLU A 6 -3.69 -20.80 1.97
N LYS A 7 -2.62 -21.60 2.08
CA LYS A 7 -2.71 -23.06 1.94
C LYS A 7 -3.64 -23.71 2.96
N SER A 8 -3.69 -23.19 4.19
CA SER A 8 -4.63 -23.69 5.21
C SER A 8 -6.08 -23.42 4.83
N ILE A 9 -6.37 -22.25 4.26
CA ILE A 9 -7.72 -21.93 3.76
C ILE A 9 -8.08 -22.85 2.58
N GLU A 10 -7.18 -23.00 1.60
CA GLU A 10 -7.39 -23.88 0.44
C GLU A 10 -7.66 -25.33 0.86
N ALA A 11 -6.92 -25.83 1.86
CA ALA A 11 -7.06 -27.21 2.37
C ALA A 11 -8.42 -27.49 3.02
N THR A 12 -9.17 -26.45 3.45
CA THR A 12 -10.53 -26.63 4.00
C THR A 12 -11.57 -26.96 2.94
N GLY A 13 -11.28 -26.71 1.65
CA GLY A 13 -12.23 -26.82 0.55
C GLY A 13 -13.36 -25.78 0.58
N CYS A 14 -13.33 -24.80 1.50
CA CYS A 14 -14.34 -23.74 1.53
C CYS A 14 -14.21 -22.79 0.33
N LYS A 15 -15.33 -22.18 -0.07
CA LYS A 15 -15.30 -21.05 -1.03
C LYS A 15 -14.58 -19.86 -0.39
N HIS A 16 -13.61 -19.30 -1.08
CA HIS A 16 -12.81 -18.21 -0.54
C HIS A 16 -12.35 -17.22 -1.63
N ILE A 17 -12.17 -15.98 -1.24
CA ILE A 17 -11.51 -14.94 -2.01
C ILE A 17 -10.33 -14.46 -1.16
N ILE A 18 -9.11 -14.68 -1.65
CA ILE A 18 -7.89 -14.20 -1.00
C ILE A 18 -7.38 -13.00 -1.78
N ILE A 19 -7.26 -11.85 -1.13
CA ILE A 19 -6.72 -10.64 -1.74
C ILE A 19 -5.33 -10.38 -1.15
N ARG A 20 -4.28 -10.61 -1.94
CA ARG A 20 -2.90 -10.27 -1.60
C ARG A 20 -2.68 -8.78 -1.81
N THR A 21 -2.04 -8.12 -0.85
CA THR A 21 -1.72 -6.69 -0.90
C THR A 21 -0.31 -6.41 -0.41
N ALA A 22 0.21 -5.23 -0.72
CA ALA A 22 1.52 -4.75 -0.30
C ALA A 22 1.47 -3.27 0.09
N TRP A 23 2.43 -2.79 0.87
CA TRP A 23 2.61 -1.39 1.26
C TRP A 23 1.34 -0.73 1.83
N LEU A 24 0.63 -1.47 2.70
CA LEU A 24 -0.65 -1.04 3.27
C LEU A 24 -0.45 0.13 4.23
N TYR A 25 -1.25 1.17 4.07
CA TYR A 25 -1.30 2.32 4.96
C TYR A 25 -2.74 2.80 5.19
N SER A 26 -2.95 3.52 6.27
CA SER A 26 -4.24 4.12 6.62
C SER A 26 -4.04 5.27 7.62
N GLN A 27 -5.12 5.97 7.94
CA GLN A 27 -5.18 6.92 9.07
C GLN A 27 -5.07 6.20 10.43
N TRP A 28 -5.28 4.89 10.49
CA TRP A 28 -5.25 4.09 11.72
C TRP A 28 -3.95 3.31 11.89
N GLY A 29 -3.58 3.04 13.15
CA GLY A 29 -2.41 2.23 13.48
C GLY A 29 -1.07 2.86 13.09
N LYS A 30 0.00 2.06 13.20
CA LYS A 30 1.37 2.44 12.78
C LYS A 30 1.59 2.04 11.33
N ASN A 31 2.06 2.96 10.51
CA ASN A 31 2.38 2.71 9.10
C ASN A 31 3.39 3.73 8.58
N PHE A 32 3.87 3.52 7.35
CA PHE A 32 4.90 4.35 6.74
C PHE A 32 4.48 5.83 6.59
N VAL A 33 3.23 6.11 6.22
CA VAL A 33 2.73 7.49 6.03
C VAL A 33 2.85 8.27 7.35
N LYS A 34 2.33 7.73 8.45
CA LYS A 34 2.41 8.39 9.78
C LYS A 34 3.84 8.53 10.28
N THR A 35 4.68 7.54 9.99
CA THR A 35 6.12 7.59 10.32
C THR A 35 6.81 8.71 9.56
N MET A 36 6.57 8.83 8.25
CA MET A 36 7.17 9.89 7.43
C MET A 36 6.64 11.27 7.82
N GLN A 37 5.34 11.42 8.10
CA GLN A 37 4.81 12.70 8.61
C GLN A 37 5.52 13.17 9.88
N SER A 38 5.74 12.25 10.83
CA SER A 38 6.43 12.56 12.08
C SER A 38 7.90 12.90 11.87
N LEU A 39 8.61 12.09 11.07
CA LEU A 39 10.04 12.27 10.82
C LEU A 39 10.31 13.55 10.02
N THR A 40 9.52 13.82 8.99
CA THR A 40 9.69 15.03 8.17
C THR A 40 9.31 16.32 8.89
N ALA A 41 8.51 16.23 9.95
CA ALA A 41 8.20 17.38 10.81
C ALA A 41 9.31 17.67 11.85
N SER A 42 10.19 16.71 12.14
CA SER A 42 11.18 16.80 13.22
C SER A 42 12.64 16.77 12.75
N HIS A 43 12.90 16.56 11.46
CA HIS A 43 14.24 16.47 10.87
C HIS A 43 14.37 17.39 9.68
N ASP A 44 15.51 18.06 9.55
CA ASP A 44 15.83 18.91 8.40
C ASP A 44 16.15 18.07 7.15
N THR A 45 16.74 16.89 7.34
CA THR A 45 17.15 15.99 6.25
C THR A 45 16.86 14.53 6.62
N LEU A 46 16.38 13.75 5.65
CA LEU A 46 16.18 12.29 5.77
C LEU A 46 16.71 11.58 4.53
N LYS A 47 17.30 10.40 4.72
CA LYS A 47 17.63 9.47 3.62
C LYS A 47 16.56 8.39 3.50
N VAL A 48 16.06 8.16 2.30
CA VAL A 48 15.03 7.14 2.02
C VAL A 48 15.41 6.31 0.81
N VAL A 49 15.23 4.99 0.92
CA VAL A 49 15.57 4.01 -0.12
C VAL A 49 14.78 4.26 -1.41
N PHE A 50 15.48 4.37 -2.55
CA PHE A 50 14.86 4.61 -3.85
C PHE A 50 14.90 3.40 -4.81
N ASP A 51 15.78 2.42 -4.57
CA ASP A 51 15.97 1.22 -5.40
C ASP A 51 15.03 0.05 -5.03
N GLN A 52 14.05 0.30 -4.18
CA GLN A 52 12.94 -0.62 -3.89
C GLN A 52 11.64 0.00 -4.40
N VAL A 53 11.05 -0.64 -5.40
CA VAL A 53 9.90 -0.15 -6.16
C VAL A 53 8.68 -1.04 -5.92
N GLY A 54 7.56 -0.41 -5.68
CA GLY A 54 6.28 -1.08 -5.43
C GLY A 54 5.10 -0.14 -5.68
N THR A 55 3.95 -0.48 -5.10
CA THR A 55 2.79 0.40 -5.12
C THR A 55 2.18 0.48 -3.71
N PRO A 56 1.99 1.70 -3.17
CA PRO A 56 1.26 1.88 -1.91
C PRO A 56 -0.19 1.41 -2.04
N THR A 57 -0.74 0.89 -0.95
CA THR A 57 -2.14 0.48 -0.86
C THR A 57 -2.84 1.24 0.27
N TYR A 58 -3.79 2.07 -0.07
CA TYR A 58 -4.66 2.70 0.92
C TYR A 58 -5.71 1.70 1.42
N ALA A 59 -5.79 1.51 2.74
CA ALA A 59 -6.71 0.54 3.34
C ALA A 59 -8.18 0.84 3.05
N GLY A 60 -8.54 2.12 2.90
CA GLY A 60 -9.89 2.54 2.49
C GLY A 60 -10.26 2.02 1.10
N ASP A 61 -9.34 2.02 0.14
CA ASP A 61 -9.60 1.47 -1.19
C ASP A 61 -9.64 -0.07 -1.18
N LEU A 62 -8.83 -0.72 -0.33
CA LEU A 62 -8.93 -2.16 -0.13
C LEU A 62 -10.29 -2.54 0.49
N ALA A 63 -10.78 -1.76 1.44
CA ALA A 63 -12.12 -1.95 2.00
C ALA A 63 -13.21 -1.72 0.94
N ALA A 64 -13.06 -0.69 0.10
CA ALA A 64 -14.01 -0.38 -0.97
C ALA A 64 -14.13 -1.52 -2.00
N VAL A 65 -13.03 -2.16 -2.41
CA VAL A 65 -13.12 -3.31 -3.32
C VAL A 65 -13.78 -4.53 -2.64
N ILE A 66 -13.56 -4.74 -1.35
CA ILE A 66 -14.23 -5.82 -0.60
C ILE A 66 -15.75 -5.56 -0.53
N SER A 67 -16.16 -4.33 -0.16
CA SER A 67 -17.57 -3.90 -0.20
C SER A 67 -18.19 -4.09 -1.58
N HIS A 68 -17.50 -3.64 -2.64
CA HIS A 68 -17.97 -3.80 -4.01
C HIS A 68 -18.24 -5.27 -4.39
N ILE A 69 -17.34 -6.20 -4.03
CA ILE A 69 -17.52 -7.64 -4.27
C ILE A 69 -18.77 -8.18 -3.58
N ILE A 70 -19.03 -7.74 -2.34
CA ILE A 70 -20.19 -8.15 -1.54
C ILE A 70 -21.47 -7.54 -2.11
N GLU A 71 -21.51 -6.23 -2.33
CA GLU A 71 -22.68 -5.46 -2.78
C GLU A 71 -23.13 -5.87 -4.20
N THR A 72 -22.19 -6.25 -5.06
CA THR A 72 -22.48 -6.73 -6.41
C THR A 72 -22.71 -8.25 -6.48
N ASN A 73 -22.81 -8.91 -5.32
CA ASN A 73 -23.08 -10.36 -5.19
C ASN A 73 -22.10 -11.23 -5.99
N GLN A 74 -20.79 -10.94 -5.93
CA GLN A 74 -19.76 -11.64 -6.68
C GLN A 74 -18.92 -12.60 -5.80
N LEU A 75 -19.47 -13.08 -4.69
CA LEU A 75 -18.79 -13.97 -3.73
C LEU A 75 -18.54 -15.39 -4.27
N ASP A 76 -19.19 -15.76 -5.37
CA ASP A 76 -18.98 -17.01 -6.08
C ASP A 76 -17.67 -17.04 -6.88
N LYS A 77 -17.09 -15.89 -7.18
CA LYS A 77 -15.83 -15.75 -7.93
C LYS A 77 -14.61 -16.02 -7.04
N THR A 78 -14.51 -17.27 -6.59
CA THR A 78 -13.46 -17.72 -5.67
C THR A 78 -12.07 -17.68 -6.29
N GLY A 79 -11.03 -17.56 -5.45
CA GLY A 79 -9.63 -17.64 -5.86
C GLY A 79 -8.73 -16.61 -5.22
N ILE A 80 -7.49 -16.53 -5.73
CA ILE A 80 -6.46 -15.59 -5.27
C ILE A 80 -6.39 -14.41 -6.24
N TYR A 81 -6.42 -13.21 -5.69
CA TYR A 81 -6.36 -11.93 -6.38
C TYR A 81 -5.28 -11.04 -5.78
N HIS A 82 -4.82 -10.06 -6.54
CA HIS A 82 -3.92 -9.02 -6.05
C HIS A 82 -4.62 -7.67 -6.05
N PHE A 83 -4.37 -6.88 -5.01
CA PHE A 83 -4.82 -5.50 -4.93
C PHE A 83 -3.72 -4.59 -4.38
N SER A 84 -3.47 -3.50 -5.07
CA SER A 84 -2.79 -2.29 -4.62
C SER A 84 -3.37 -1.12 -5.42
N ASN A 85 -3.12 0.12 -5.03
CA ASN A 85 -3.51 1.24 -5.88
C ASN A 85 -2.83 1.19 -7.25
N GLU A 86 -3.28 1.97 -8.23
CA GLU A 86 -2.59 2.08 -9.53
C GLU A 86 -1.33 2.94 -9.42
N GLY A 87 -0.43 2.77 -10.38
CA GLY A 87 0.86 3.44 -10.44
C GLY A 87 1.97 2.67 -9.75
N VAL A 88 3.16 3.25 -9.78
CA VAL A 88 4.40 2.66 -9.25
C VAL A 88 5.24 3.78 -8.65
N CYS A 89 5.88 3.54 -7.51
CA CYS A 89 6.83 4.46 -6.90
C CYS A 89 7.88 3.72 -6.07
N SER A 90 9.00 4.39 -5.77
CA SER A 90 9.93 3.95 -4.74
C SER A 90 9.47 4.41 -3.34
N TRP A 91 10.12 3.90 -2.28
CA TRP A 91 9.92 4.44 -0.93
C TRP A 91 10.32 5.92 -0.85
N PHE A 92 11.35 6.32 -1.60
CA PHE A 92 11.78 7.71 -1.71
C PHE A 92 10.69 8.61 -2.31
N ASP A 93 10.12 8.22 -3.48
CA ASP A 93 9.03 8.96 -4.11
C ASP A 93 7.83 9.08 -3.18
N PHE A 94 7.47 7.98 -2.51
CA PHE A 94 6.36 7.94 -1.57
C PHE A 94 6.59 8.90 -0.40
N ALA A 95 7.81 8.91 0.19
CA ALA A 95 8.18 9.82 1.27
C ALA A 95 8.16 11.30 0.83
N LYS A 96 8.65 11.61 -0.40
CA LYS A 96 8.62 12.97 -0.97
C LYS A 96 7.19 13.51 -1.03
N ILE A 97 6.26 12.74 -1.57
CA ILE A 97 4.86 13.18 -1.69
C ILE A 97 4.17 13.27 -0.32
N ILE A 98 4.50 12.37 0.63
CA ILE A 98 4.00 12.48 2.01
C ILE A 98 4.48 13.78 2.65
N CYS A 99 5.76 14.13 2.51
CA CYS A 99 6.34 15.36 3.05
C CYS A 99 5.63 16.60 2.48
N GLU A 100 5.51 16.66 1.16
CA GLU A 100 4.83 17.74 0.44
C GLU A 100 3.37 17.91 0.91
N LEU A 101 2.58 16.84 0.89
CA LEU A 101 1.17 16.86 1.28
C LEU A 101 0.96 17.17 2.77
N SER A 102 1.97 16.93 3.60
CA SER A 102 1.94 17.26 5.03
C SER A 102 2.36 18.70 5.32
N GLY A 103 2.78 19.47 4.31
CA GLY A 103 3.27 20.84 4.47
C GLY A 103 4.64 20.93 5.18
N ASN A 104 5.41 19.84 5.20
CA ASN A 104 6.72 19.79 5.82
C ASN A 104 7.82 20.19 4.81
N THR A 105 8.95 20.73 5.31
CA THR A 105 10.06 21.26 4.50
C THR A 105 11.33 20.40 4.55
N CYS A 106 11.26 19.19 5.09
CA CYS A 106 12.38 18.28 5.22
C CYS A 106 13.00 17.95 3.86
N ASP A 107 14.33 18.01 3.74
CA ASP A 107 15.06 17.57 2.55
C ASP A 107 15.17 16.05 2.53
N ILE A 108 14.35 15.41 1.71
CA ILE A 108 14.38 13.94 1.55
C ILE A 108 15.34 13.60 0.42
N GLN A 109 16.42 12.89 0.75
CA GLN A 109 17.47 12.45 -0.14
C GLN A 109 17.34 10.96 -0.46
N PRO A 110 17.60 10.52 -1.71
CA PRO A 110 17.61 9.11 -2.06
C PRO A 110 18.85 8.41 -1.48
N CYS A 111 18.69 7.13 -1.12
CA CYS A 111 19.81 6.25 -0.80
C CYS A 111 19.56 4.85 -1.36
N TYR A 112 20.63 4.07 -1.53
CA TYR A 112 20.53 2.66 -1.90
C TYR A 112 20.15 1.79 -0.70
N SER A 113 19.54 0.64 -0.98
CA SER A 113 19.21 -0.36 0.05
C SER A 113 20.43 -0.82 0.86
N GLU A 114 21.60 -0.84 0.24
CA GLU A 114 22.87 -1.20 0.87
C GLU A 114 23.33 -0.18 1.93
N GLU A 115 22.95 1.09 1.77
CA GLU A 115 23.24 2.16 2.73
C GLU A 115 22.28 2.12 3.94
N PHE A 116 21.17 1.40 3.83
CA PHE A 116 20.14 1.29 4.87
C PHE A 116 20.07 -0.13 5.42
N PRO A 117 20.80 -0.46 6.50
CA PRO A 117 20.85 -1.81 7.05
C PRO A 117 19.47 -2.35 7.40
N SER A 118 19.09 -3.48 6.82
CA SER A 118 17.85 -4.18 7.14
C SER A 118 18.14 -5.65 7.44
N PRO A 119 17.55 -6.23 8.49
CA PRO A 119 17.73 -7.64 8.81
C PRO A 119 17.16 -8.59 7.74
N VAL A 120 16.32 -8.06 6.83
CA VAL A 120 15.68 -8.83 5.75
C VAL A 120 15.97 -8.15 4.41
N LYS A 121 16.54 -8.91 3.47
CA LYS A 121 16.70 -8.45 2.08
C LYS A 121 15.32 -8.31 1.42
N ARG A 122 14.97 -7.10 1.00
CA ARG A 122 13.73 -6.82 0.29
C ARG A 122 13.94 -6.84 -1.22
N PRO A 123 12.94 -7.24 -2.01
CA PRO A 123 13.05 -7.21 -3.46
C PRO A 123 13.14 -5.77 -3.98
N HIS A 124 13.89 -5.55 -5.06
CA HIS A 124 13.95 -4.25 -5.74
C HIS A 124 12.64 -3.90 -6.46
N PHE A 125 11.87 -4.91 -6.88
CA PHE A 125 10.59 -4.74 -7.56
C PHE A 125 9.52 -5.62 -6.94
N SER A 126 8.43 -5.01 -6.44
CA SER A 126 7.33 -5.68 -5.72
C SER A 126 5.95 -5.25 -6.20
N VAL A 127 5.85 -4.75 -7.44
CA VAL A 127 4.58 -4.33 -8.04
C VAL A 127 3.68 -5.55 -8.26
N LEU A 128 2.41 -5.44 -7.86
CA LEU A 128 1.42 -6.49 -8.03
C LEU A 128 0.63 -6.29 -9.33
N ASP A 129 0.44 -7.39 -10.08
CA ASP A 129 -0.50 -7.41 -11.21
C ASP A 129 -1.94 -7.52 -10.70
N LYS A 130 -2.75 -6.48 -10.97
CA LYS A 130 -4.15 -6.34 -10.56
C LYS A 130 -5.13 -6.69 -11.69
N SER A 131 -4.63 -7.11 -12.85
CA SER A 131 -5.45 -7.35 -14.05
C SER A 131 -6.58 -8.33 -13.78
N LYS A 132 -6.30 -9.45 -13.12
CA LYS A 132 -7.30 -10.45 -12.74
C LYS A 132 -8.41 -9.85 -11.87
N LEU A 133 -8.07 -9.07 -10.85
CA LEU A 133 -9.07 -8.44 -9.97
C LEU A 133 -9.97 -7.48 -10.76
N LYS A 134 -9.37 -6.58 -11.56
CA LYS A 134 -10.08 -5.59 -12.37
C LYS A 134 -11.03 -6.25 -13.38
N GLN A 135 -10.56 -7.28 -14.08
CA GLN A 135 -11.38 -8.01 -15.08
C GLN A 135 -12.51 -8.81 -14.43
N THR A 136 -12.23 -9.45 -13.28
CA THR A 136 -13.23 -10.31 -12.61
C THR A 136 -14.33 -9.50 -11.95
N PHE A 137 -13.99 -8.43 -11.24
CA PHE A 137 -14.93 -7.69 -10.42
C PHE A 137 -15.40 -6.35 -11.04
N GLY A 138 -14.79 -5.90 -12.14
CA GLY A 138 -15.14 -4.62 -12.76
C GLY A 138 -14.77 -3.40 -11.91
N PHE A 139 -13.89 -3.56 -10.93
CA PHE A 139 -13.53 -2.49 -10.00
C PHE A 139 -12.47 -1.55 -10.60
N LYS A 140 -12.76 -0.23 -10.58
CA LYS A 140 -11.81 0.81 -11.00
C LYS A 140 -10.88 1.15 -9.83
N VAL A 141 -9.63 0.72 -9.94
CA VAL A 141 -8.61 0.95 -8.91
C VAL A 141 -8.15 2.42 -8.95
N PRO A 142 -8.18 3.15 -7.82
CA PRO A 142 -7.69 4.52 -7.75
C PRO A 142 -6.16 4.60 -7.90
N TYR A 143 -5.66 5.75 -8.38
CA TYR A 143 -4.23 6.02 -8.45
C TYR A 143 -3.66 6.33 -7.05
N TRP A 144 -2.44 5.88 -6.76
CA TRP A 144 -1.89 5.91 -5.41
C TRP A 144 -1.75 7.33 -4.81
N THR A 145 -1.45 8.36 -5.64
CA THR A 145 -1.34 9.72 -5.13
C THR A 145 -2.69 10.31 -4.73
N ASP A 146 -3.76 9.95 -5.43
CA ASP A 146 -5.11 10.43 -5.12
C ASP A 146 -5.58 9.84 -3.78
N SER A 147 -5.32 8.54 -3.59
CA SER A 147 -5.61 7.84 -2.33
C SER A 147 -4.77 8.35 -1.17
N LEU A 148 -3.50 8.71 -1.42
CA LEU A 148 -2.64 9.33 -0.41
C LEU A 148 -3.16 10.69 0.03
N LYS A 149 -3.56 11.56 -0.91
CA LYS A 149 -4.17 12.87 -0.62
C LYS A 149 -5.39 12.70 0.27
N LYS A 150 -6.27 11.75 -0.05
CA LYS A 150 -7.44 11.44 0.76
C LYS A 150 -7.06 11.03 2.19
N CYS A 151 -6.13 10.10 2.34
CA CYS A 151 -5.69 9.63 3.65
C CYS A 151 -5.06 10.75 4.50
N ILE A 152 -4.25 11.62 3.89
CA ILE A 152 -3.62 12.74 4.60
C ILE A 152 -4.66 13.79 5.03
N ALA A 153 -5.67 14.06 4.20
CA ALA A 153 -6.78 14.94 4.58
C ALA A 153 -7.56 14.39 5.79
N GLU A 154 -7.91 13.10 5.78
CA GLU A 154 -8.57 12.43 6.90
C GLU A 154 -7.72 12.43 8.19
N LEU A 155 -6.38 12.34 8.06
CA LEU A 155 -5.46 12.46 9.20
C LEU A 155 -5.42 13.88 9.79
N ALA A 156 -5.64 14.91 8.98
CA ALA A 156 -5.68 16.30 9.44
C ALA A 156 -6.99 16.61 10.17
N GLU A 157 -8.12 16.04 9.73
CA GLU A 157 -9.44 16.21 10.36
C GLU A 157 -9.56 15.46 11.70
N ALA A 158 -8.76 14.40 11.90
CA ALA A 158 -8.79 13.57 13.12
C ALA A 158 -7.94 14.12 14.28
N LYS A 159 -7.28 15.25 14.09
CA LYS A 159 -6.50 15.96 15.14
C LYS A 159 -7.33 17.00 15.85
#